data_7e96a1069c4b01452d7c745eb39c3d6a
#
_entry.id   7e96a1069c4b01452d7c745eb39c3d6a
#
_cell.length_a   1.000
_cell.length_b   1.000
_cell.length_c   1.000
_cell.angle_alpha   90.00
_cell.angle_beta   90.00
_cell.angle_gamma   90.00
#
_symmetry.space_group_name_H-M   'P 1'
#
loop_
_entity.id
_entity.type
_entity.pdbx_description
1 polymer ?
#
loop_
_entity_poly.entity_id
_entity_poly.type
_entity_poly.pdbx_seq_one_letter_code
_entity_poly.pdbx_strand_id
1 'polypeptide(L)'
;MTDTVARLEGISHRYGETAALCDITLDFPAGCMVGLIGPDGVGKSTLLGLIAGARELQQGRLQVLGGDMASHRFRNQAAPRIAYMPQGLGGNLYHTLTVDENIAFFADLFGLTGASRRQQIDRLLDATGLLAFRDRPAGKLSGGMKQKLGLCCALIHNPDLLILDEPTTGVDPLSRKRFWDLIDNIRRQSAGMSVLVATAYMEEAERYDWLVAMDAGKVLATGSPAELRQQTGTDNLDDAFIALLPDSRREQELGVPVSAQAAASPTPENSTPAIVAENLTLKFGSFTAVKDVSFTIPKGEIFGFLGSNGCGKTTTMKMLTGLL
;
A
#
# COMPACT_ATOMS: atom_id res chain seq x y z
N MET A 1 22.65 -1.52 22.09
CA MET A 1 21.45 -0.65 21.94
C MET A 1 20.46 -1.47 21.18
N THR A 2 19.36 -1.84 21.79
CA THR A 2 18.27 -2.55 21.08
C THR A 2 17.69 -1.57 20.09
N ASP A 3 17.97 -1.81 18.82
CA ASP A 3 17.55 -0.93 17.74
C ASP A 3 16.06 -1.15 17.45
N THR A 4 15.20 -0.68 18.33
CA THR A 4 13.75 -0.65 18.12
C THR A 4 13.32 0.76 17.70
N VAL A 5 12.56 0.84 16.61
CA VAL A 5 11.96 2.11 16.14
C VAL A 5 10.67 2.44 16.89
N ALA A 6 9.90 1.41 17.26
CA ALA A 6 8.71 1.56 18.08
C ALA A 6 8.58 0.36 19.05
N ARG A 7 8.11 0.65 20.28
CA ARG A 7 7.81 -0.33 21.32
C ARG A 7 6.40 -0.11 21.84
N LEU A 8 5.62 -1.17 21.86
CA LEU A 8 4.22 -1.21 22.27
C LEU A 8 4.06 -2.14 23.47
N GLU A 9 3.36 -1.67 24.49
CA GLU A 9 3.08 -2.45 25.71
C GLU A 9 1.58 -2.32 26.03
N GLY A 10 0.82 -3.40 25.86
CA GLY A 10 -0.60 -3.47 26.20
C GLY A 10 -1.50 -2.48 25.43
N ILE A 11 -1.18 -2.21 24.16
CA ILE A 11 -1.93 -1.25 23.35
C ILE A 11 -3.31 -1.78 23.02
N SER A 12 -4.35 -1.04 23.44
CA SER A 12 -5.73 -1.29 23.04
C SER A 12 -6.37 -0.02 22.50
N HIS A 13 -7.20 -0.16 21.47
CA HIS A 13 -7.89 0.95 20.84
C HIS A 13 -9.29 0.56 20.36
N ARG A 14 -10.28 1.42 20.59
CA ARG A 14 -11.68 1.18 20.25
C ARG A 14 -12.27 2.34 19.44
N TYR A 15 -13.17 2.02 18.53
CA TYR A 15 -14.07 2.95 17.85
C TYR A 15 -15.51 2.66 18.30
N GLY A 16 -16.01 3.44 19.22
CA GLY A 16 -17.28 3.13 19.87
C GLY A 16 -17.22 1.75 20.53
N GLU A 17 -18.11 0.84 20.13
CA GLU A 17 -18.15 -0.52 20.65
C GLU A 17 -17.15 -1.49 19.98
N THR A 18 -16.60 -1.11 18.83
CA THR A 18 -15.70 -1.99 18.06
C THR A 18 -14.28 -1.89 18.59
N ALA A 19 -13.69 -3.01 19.02
CA ALA A 19 -12.29 -3.10 19.36
C ALA A 19 -11.46 -3.26 18.08
N ALA A 20 -10.60 -2.28 17.81
CA ALA A 20 -9.71 -2.30 16.65
C ALA A 20 -8.34 -2.90 16.99
N LEU A 21 -7.87 -2.71 18.23
CA LEU A 21 -6.64 -3.31 18.76
C LEU A 21 -6.93 -3.87 20.16
N CYS A 22 -6.39 -5.06 20.46
CA CYS A 22 -6.62 -5.79 21.67
C CYS A 22 -5.29 -6.22 22.29
N ASP A 23 -4.81 -5.48 23.29
CA ASP A 23 -3.63 -5.83 24.11
C ASP A 23 -2.38 -6.14 23.29
N ILE A 24 -2.02 -5.26 22.35
CA ILE A 24 -0.84 -5.41 21.51
C ILE A 24 0.43 -5.09 22.31
N THR A 25 1.31 -6.08 22.44
CA THR A 25 2.66 -5.93 22.98
C THR A 25 3.65 -6.40 21.92
N LEU A 26 4.49 -5.48 21.42
CA LEU A 26 5.34 -5.70 20.24
C LEU A 26 6.48 -4.69 20.17
N ASP A 27 7.66 -5.16 19.79
CA ASP A 27 8.81 -4.33 19.41
C ASP A 27 9.00 -4.33 17.89
N PHE A 28 9.10 -3.15 17.28
CA PHE A 28 9.44 -2.97 15.87
C PHE A 28 10.95 -2.72 15.73
N PRO A 29 11.68 -3.56 14.99
CA PRO A 29 13.11 -3.34 14.78
C PRO A 29 13.39 -2.07 13.97
N ALA A 30 14.51 -1.38 14.29
CA ALA A 30 14.93 -0.17 13.61
C ALA A 30 15.78 -0.47 12.36
N GLY A 31 15.85 0.50 11.43
CA GLY A 31 16.73 0.44 10.25
C GLY A 31 16.32 -0.59 9.19
N CYS A 32 15.15 -1.20 9.31
CA CYS A 32 14.66 -2.22 8.38
C CYS A 32 13.24 -1.88 7.87
N MET A 33 12.76 -2.67 6.92
CA MET A 33 11.40 -2.59 6.41
C MET A 33 10.53 -3.64 7.12
N VAL A 34 9.53 -3.16 7.88
CA VAL A 34 8.59 -4.03 8.60
C VAL A 34 7.22 -3.96 7.94
N GLY A 35 6.66 -5.12 7.61
CA GLY A 35 5.31 -5.26 7.07
C GLY A 35 4.30 -5.69 8.13
N LEU A 36 3.18 -4.96 8.23
CA LEU A 36 1.98 -5.41 8.93
C LEU A 36 1.10 -6.11 7.89
N ILE A 37 0.90 -7.41 8.03
CA ILE A 37 0.13 -8.22 7.08
C ILE A 37 -1.16 -8.73 7.73
N GLY A 38 -2.18 -8.92 6.93
CA GLY A 38 -3.48 -9.42 7.34
C GLY A 38 -4.63 -8.79 6.54
N PRO A 39 -5.85 -9.30 6.66
CA PRO A 39 -7.00 -8.82 5.92
C PRO A 39 -7.37 -7.38 6.27
N ASP A 40 -8.31 -6.81 5.50
CA ASP A 40 -8.81 -5.46 5.76
C ASP A 40 -9.61 -5.42 7.07
N GLY A 41 -9.50 -4.29 7.78
CA GLY A 41 -10.23 -4.07 9.03
C GLY A 41 -9.64 -4.71 10.29
N VAL A 42 -8.50 -5.42 10.23
CA VAL A 42 -7.90 -6.08 11.41
C VAL A 42 -7.11 -5.14 12.33
N GLY A 43 -7.04 -3.84 12.02
CA GLY A 43 -6.39 -2.86 12.89
C GLY A 43 -5.03 -2.35 12.41
N LYS A 44 -4.49 -2.78 11.25
CA LYS A 44 -3.20 -2.34 10.68
C LYS A 44 -3.08 -0.81 10.64
N SER A 45 -4.01 -0.14 9.98
CA SER A 45 -4.03 1.33 9.83
C SER A 45 -4.22 2.06 11.18
N THR A 46 -4.93 1.45 12.12
CA THR A 46 -5.07 1.99 13.47
C THR A 46 -3.73 1.97 14.19
N LEU A 47 -3.01 0.85 14.12
CA LEU A 47 -1.70 0.68 14.73
C LEU A 47 -0.68 1.64 14.13
N LEU A 48 -0.61 1.74 12.79
CA LEU A 48 0.27 2.69 12.10
C LEU A 48 -0.06 4.15 12.46
N GLY A 49 -1.35 4.49 12.56
CA GLY A 49 -1.80 5.83 12.96
C GLY A 49 -1.42 6.20 14.40
N LEU A 50 -1.40 5.23 15.32
CA LEU A 50 -0.90 5.43 16.68
C LEU A 50 0.62 5.67 16.68
N ILE A 51 1.39 4.86 15.96
CA ILE A 51 2.85 4.99 15.83
C ILE A 51 3.22 6.33 15.17
N ALA A 52 2.45 6.76 14.17
CA ALA A 52 2.63 8.06 13.51
C ALA A 52 2.27 9.25 14.41
N GLY A 53 1.59 9.04 15.54
CA GLY A 53 1.02 10.12 16.36
C GLY A 53 -0.19 10.81 15.71
N ALA A 54 -0.74 10.26 14.64
CA ALA A 54 -1.94 10.74 13.96
C ALA A 54 -3.24 10.31 14.67
N ARG A 55 -3.13 9.42 15.66
CA ARG A 55 -4.22 8.96 16.54
C ARG A 55 -3.81 9.09 17.99
N GLU A 56 -4.79 9.35 18.83
CA GLU A 56 -4.58 9.44 20.28
C GLU A 56 -4.50 8.03 20.89
N LEU A 57 -3.52 7.85 21.80
CA LEU A 57 -3.35 6.62 22.57
C LEU A 57 -4.44 6.53 23.63
N GLN A 58 -5.27 5.48 23.57
CA GLN A 58 -6.35 5.26 24.55
C GLN A 58 -5.88 4.43 25.74
N GLN A 59 -5.11 3.35 25.48
CA GLN A 59 -4.65 2.44 26.52
C GLN A 59 -3.28 1.85 26.17
N GLY A 60 -2.49 1.53 27.19
CA GLY A 60 -1.15 0.97 27.08
C GLY A 60 -0.06 2.03 27.05
N ARG A 61 1.14 1.61 26.64
CA ARG A 61 2.31 2.49 26.53
C ARG A 61 2.92 2.35 25.14
N LEU A 62 3.21 3.48 24.50
CA LEU A 62 3.79 3.55 23.16
C LEU A 62 5.03 4.42 23.15
N GLN A 63 6.17 3.84 22.81
CA GLN A 63 7.41 4.57 22.57
C GLN A 63 7.75 4.51 21.08
N VAL A 64 8.12 5.64 20.48
CA VAL A 64 8.55 5.75 19.08
C VAL A 64 9.81 6.62 19.02
N LEU A 65 10.81 6.20 18.24
CA LEU A 65 12.10 6.92 18.12
C LEU A 65 12.73 7.25 19.48
N GLY A 66 12.56 6.35 20.45
CA GLY A 66 13.14 6.44 21.79
C GLY A 66 12.37 7.29 22.80
N GLY A 67 11.16 7.75 22.51
CA GLY A 67 10.38 8.55 23.46
C GLY A 67 8.91 8.17 23.54
N ASP A 68 8.25 8.66 24.60
CA ASP A 68 6.88 8.32 24.95
C ASP A 68 5.86 9.14 24.14
N MET A 69 5.04 8.47 23.35
CA MET A 69 3.98 9.09 22.52
C MET A 69 2.78 9.60 23.34
N ALA A 70 2.65 9.25 24.61
CA ALA A 70 1.67 9.87 25.50
C ALA A 70 2.04 11.35 25.79
N SER A 71 3.34 11.69 25.76
CA SER A 71 3.83 13.05 25.97
C SER A 71 3.58 13.97 24.77
N HIS A 72 2.73 14.98 24.91
CA HIS A 72 2.50 16.00 23.88
C HIS A 72 3.81 16.68 23.44
N ARG A 73 4.68 17.00 24.42
CA ARG A 73 5.99 17.61 24.13
C ARG A 73 6.84 16.72 23.23
N PHE A 74 6.88 15.41 23.53
CA PHE A 74 7.65 14.47 22.74
C PHE A 74 7.04 14.28 21.33
N ARG A 75 5.70 14.14 21.21
CA ARG A 75 5.04 14.06 19.89
C ARG A 75 5.42 15.22 18.98
N ASN A 76 5.46 16.45 19.49
CA ASN A 76 5.88 17.62 18.71
C ASN A 76 7.35 17.54 18.26
N GLN A 77 8.22 16.92 19.05
CA GLN A 77 9.62 16.69 18.68
C GLN A 77 9.79 15.53 17.69
N ALA A 78 8.96 14.49 17.78
CA ALA A 78 9.00 13.33 16.91
C ALA A 78 8.33 13.56 15.54
N ALA A 79 7.28 14.40 15.47
CA ALA A 79 6.51 14.64 14.27
C ALA A 79 7.36 15.02 13.04
N PRO A 80 8.38 15.92 13.12
CA PRO A 80 9.26 16.23 12.01
C PRO A 80 10.21 15.08 11.59
N ARG A 81 10.26 14.00 12.35
CA ARG A 81 11.10 12.82 12.11
C ARG A 81 10.29 11.63 11.58
N ILE A 82 8.97 11.77 11.49
CA ILE A 82 8.05 10.75 11.05
C ILE A 82 7.34 11.22 9.79
N ALA A 83 7.37 10.41 8.74
CA ALA A 83 6.52 10.59 7.56
C ALA A 83 5.40 9.57 7.58
N TYR A 84 4.16 10.00 7.37
CA TYR A 84 3.00 9.12 7.27
C TYR A 84 2.28 9.34 5.95
N MET A 85 2.18 8.27 5.17
CA MET A 85 1.40 8.21 3.94
C MET A 85 0.17 7.34 4.19
N PRO A 86 -1.01 7.97 4.43
CA PRO A 86 -2.24 7.25 4.72
C PRO A 86 -2.77 6.52 3.48
N GLN A 87 -3.68 5.57 3.71
CA GLN A 87 -4.37 4.82 2.67
C GLN A 87 -5.10 5.75 1.68
N GLY A 88 -5.12 5.36 0.42
CA GLY A 88 -5.82 6.04 -0.67
C GLY A 88 -4.91 6.77 -1.65
N LEU A 89 -5.25 6.65 -2.94
CA LEU A 89 -4.49 7.25 -4.04
C LEU A 89 -4.52 8.79 -3.98
N GLY A 90 -3.43 9.38 -3.51
CA GLY A 90 -3.29 10.84 -3.43
C GLY A 90 -4.13 11.49 -2.33
N GLY A 91 -4.49 10.75 -1.27
CA GLY A 91 -5.24 11.28 -0.13
C GLY A 91 -4.56 12.44 0.61
N ASN A 92 -3.24 12.56 0.48
CA ASN A 92 -2.43 13.64 1.01
C ASN A 92 -2.08 14.73 -0.03
N LEU A 93 -2.65 14.68 -1.24
CA LEU A 93 -2.32 15.60 -2.33
C LEU A 93 -3.39 16.68 -2.54
N TYR A 94 -2.94 17.88 -2.86
CA TYR A 94 -3.80 18.96 -3.34
C TYR A 94 -3.94 18.84 -4.86
N HIS A 95 -5.08 18.36 -5.33
CA HIS A 95 -5.32 18.00 -6.73
C HIS A 95 -5.22 19.16 -7.72
N THR A 96 -5.48 20.39 -7.26
CA THR A 96 -5.40 21.61 -8.06
C THR A 96 -3.98 22.15 -8.18
N LEU A 97 -3.10 21.84 -7.23
CA LEU A 97 -1.70 22.23 -7.24
C LEU A 97 -0.92 21.34 -8.21
N THR A 98 0.13 21.89 -8.80
CA THR A 98 1.11 21.15 -9.60
C THR A 98 1.91 20.16 -8.76
N VAL A 99 2.68 19.30 -9.42
CA VAL A 99 3.61 18.38 -8.77
C VAL A 99 4.60 19.16 -7.89
N ASP A 100 5.21 20.21 -8.45
CA ASP A 100 6.19 21.06 -7.75
C ASP A 100 5.56 21.77 -6.54
N GLU A 101 4.39 22.38 -6.74
CA GLU A 101 3.66 23.09 -5.67
C GLU A 101 3.22 22.18 -4.53
N ASN A 102 2.81 20.93 -4.82
CA ASN A 102 2.50 19.95 -3.78
C ASN A 102 3.73 19.69 -2.89
N ILE A 103 4.88 19.36 -3.49
CA ILE A 103 6.09 19.09 -2.71
C ILE A 103 6.55 20.35 -1.98
N ALA A 104 6.48 21.50 -2.65
CA ALA A 104 6.84 22.79 -2.07
C ALA A 104 6.00 23.13 -0.82
N PHE A 105 4.70 22.86 -0.86
CA PHE A 105 3.81 23.04 0.29
C PHE A 105 4.29 22.26 1.53
N PHE A 106 4.62 20.97 1.35
CA PHE A 106 5.15 20.16 2.45
C PHE A 106 6.55 20.62 2.88
N ALA A 107 7.40 21.04 1.95
CA ALA A 107 8.70 21.61 2.27
C ALA A 107 8.57 22.87 3.18
N ASP A 108 7.62 23.76 2.86
CA ASP A 108 7.34 24.94 3.66
C ASP A 108 6.80 24.59 5.04
N LEU A 109 5.92 23.57 5.12
CA LEU A 109 5.36 23.09 6.38
C LEU A 109 6.45 22.59 7.36
N PHE A 110 7.53 21.98 6.82
CA PHE A 110 8.68 21.53 7.59
C PHE A 110 9.82 22.56 7.68
N GLY A 111 9.58 23.80 7.23
CA GLY A 111 10.52 24.91 7.36
C GLY A 111 11.74 24.84 6.42
N LEU A 112 11.68 24.05 5.34
CA LEU A 112 12.73 24.06 4.33
C LEU A 112 12.62 25.33 3.47
N THR A 113 13.73 26.07 3.33
CA THR A 113 13.74 27.33 2.60
C THR A 113 14.93 27.43 1.63
N GLY A 114 14.85 28.38 0.70
CA GLY A 114 15.97 28.75 -0.18
C GLY A 114 16.50 27.65 -1.09
N ALA A 115 17.81 27.55 -1.21
CA ALA A 115 18.48 26.63 -2.12
C ALA A 115 18.30 25.16 -1.71
N SER A 116 18.34 24.86 -0.41
CA SER A 116 18.18 23.49 0.12
C SER A 116 16.81 22.90 -0.22
N ARG A 117 15.74 23.72 -0.12
CA ARG A 117 14.38 23.32 -0.54
C ARG A 117 14.35 22.92 -2.01
N ARG A 118 14.88 23.77 -2.89
CA ARG A 118 14.89 23.50 -4.33
C ARG A 118 15.69 22.25 -4.66
N GLN A 119 16.89 22.11 -4.10
CA GLN A 119 17.72 20.93 -4.31
C GLN A 119 17.02 19.63 -3.87
N GLN A 120 16.33 19.64 -2.73
CA GLN A 120 15.62 18.47 -2.24
C GLN A 120 14.41 18.12 -3.11
N ILE A 121 13.65 19.13 -3.58
CA ILE A 121 12.55 18.93 -4.54
C ILE A 121 13.07 18.31 -5.84
N ASP A 122 14.10 18.89 -6.43
CA ASP A 122 14.68 18.40 -7.69
C ASP A 122 15.21 16.97 -7.55
N ARG A 123 15.88 16.66 -6.43
CA ARG A 123 16.35 15.30 -6.10
C ARG A 123 15.19 14.29 -6.04
N LEU A 124 14.09 14.62 -5.38
CA LEU A 124 12.93 13.73 -5.25
C LEU A 124 12.20 13.56 -6.59
N LEU A 125 12.05 14.63 -7.36
CA LEU A 125 11.43 14.59 -8.68
C LEU A 125 12.24 13.74 -9.67
N ASP A 126 13.56 13.85 -9.64
CA ASP A 126 14.46 13.04 -10.45
C ASP A 126 14.38 11.57 -10.06
N ALA A 127 14.55 11.25 -8.76
CA ALA A 127 14.49 9.89 -8.24
C ALA A 127 13.16 9.17 -8.56
N THR A 128 12.05 9.91 -8.60
CA THR A 128 10.71 9.36 -8.90
C THR A 128 10.35 9.37 -10.38
N GLY A 129 11.17 10.04 -11.23
CA GLY A 129 10.88 10.26 -12.66
C GLY A 129 9.70 11.21 -12.88
N LEU A 130 9.42 12.12 -11.94
CA LEU A 130 8.35 13.11 -12.04
C LEU A 130 8.84 14.48 -12.56
N LEU A 131 10.13 14.65 -12.79
CA LEU A 131 10.72 15.92 -13.18
C LEU A 131 10.08 16.52 -14.45
N ALA A 132 9.81 15.68 -15.46
CA ALA A 132 9.15 16.11 -16.71
C ALA A 132 7.66 16.54 -16.52
N PHE A 133 7.10 16.28 -15.34
CA PHE A 133 5.69 16.54 -15.01
C PHE A 133 5.53 17.60 -13.91
N ARG A 134 6.62 18.32 -13.56
CA ARG A 134 6.64 19.25 -12.42
C ARG A 134 5.53 20.29 -12.43
N ASP A 135 5.17 20.80 -13.62
CA ASP A 135 4.13 21.82 -13.81
C ASP A 135 2.72 21.24 -14.05
N ARG A 136 2.58 19.89 -13.98
CA ARG A 136 1.29 19.24 -14.20
C ARG A 136 0.48 19.23 -12.90
N PRO A 137 -0.81 19.63 -12.92
CA PRO A 137 -1.69 19.49 -11.75
C PRO A 137 -1.79 18.03 -11.28
N ALA A 138 -1.72 17.82 -9.97
CA ALA A 138 -1.76 16.48 -9.36
C ALA A 138 -3.04 15.69 -9.71
N GLY A 139 -4.16 16.39 -9.91
CA GLY A 139 -5.41 15.79 -10.36
C GLY A 139 -5.32 15.09 -11.72
N LYS A 140 -4.42 15.54 -12.60
CA LYS A 140 -4.20 15.00 -13.96
C LYS A 140 -3.12 13.90 -14.04
N LEU A 141 -2.59 13.46 -12.90
CA LEU A 141 -1.63 12.37 -12.81
C LEU A 141 -2.33 11.00 -12.82
N SER A 142 -1.64 9.98 -13.33
CA SER A 142 -2.07 8.59 -13.17
C SER A 142 -1.99 8.16 -11.70
N GLY A 143 -2.65 7.05 -11.33
CA GLY A 143 -2.61 6.51 -9.97
C GLY A 143 -1.17 6.28 -9.47
N GLY A 144 -0.34 5.59 -10.25
CA GLY A 144 1.06 5.37 -9.90
C GLY A 144 1.90 6.65 -9.80
N MET A 145 1.59 7.68 -10.60
CA MET A 145 2.25 9.00 -10.47
C MET A 145 1.80 9.73 -9.21
N LYS A 146 0.51 9.64 -8.83
CA LYS A 146 0.01 10.20 -7.57
C LYS A 146 0.68 9.55 -6.36
N GLN A 147 0.88 8.23 -6.38
CA GLN A 147 1.61 7.53 -5.33
C GLN A 147 3.05 8.02 -5.20
N LYS A 148 3.76 8.16 -6.31
CA LYS A 148 5.11 8.69 -6.32
C LYS A 148 5.17 10.14 -5.80
N LEU A 149 4.21 10.98 -6.18
CA LEU A 149 4.11 12.34 -5.66
C LEU A 149 3.81 12.37 -4.16
N GLY A 150 2.88 11.53 -3.69
CA GLY A 150 2.59 11.36 -2.26
C GLY A 150 3.84 10.95 -1.46
N LEU A 151 4.64 10.05 -2.01
CA LEU A 151 5.91 9.65 -1.44
C LEU A 151 6.93 10.81 -1.42
N CYS A 152 7.04 11.62 -2.49
CA CYS A 152 7.89 12.82 -2.49
C CYS A 152 7.49 13.79 -1.36
N CYS A 153 6.18 14.05 -1.22
CA CYS A 153 5.66 14.91 -0.16
C CYS A 153 5.98 14.36 1.24
N ALA A 154 5.89 13.03 1.43
CA ALA A 154 6.23 12.38 2.69
C ALA A 154 7.74 12.41 3.01
N LEU A 155 8.60 12.37 1.99
CA LEU A 155 10.05 12.27 2.15
C LEU A 155 10.79 13.62 2.12
N ILE A 156 10.11 14.74 1.85
CA ILE A 156 10.75 16.04 1.63
C ILE A 156 11.60 16.50 2.83
N HIS A 157 11.21 16.11 4.03
CA HIS A 157 11.87 16.50 5.28
C HIS A 157 12.89 15.47 5.82
N ASN A 158 13.24 14.43 5.01
CA ASN A 158 14.18 13.35 5.38
C ASN A 158 13.85 12.69 6.73
N PRO A 159 12.73 11.97 6.83
CA PRO A 159 12.29 11.35 8.08
C PRO A 159 13.21 10.20 8.52
N ASP A 160 13.26 9.93 9.84
CA ASP A 160 13.88 8.73 10.41
C ASP A 160 12.96 7.50 10.31
N LEU A 161 11.65 7.74 10.28
CA LEU A 161 10.61 6.73 10.18
C LEU A 161 9.62 7.08 9.06
N LEU A 162 9.51 6.20 8.07
CA LEU A 162 8.51 6.27 7.00
C LEU A 162 7.41 5.24 7.26
N ILE A 163 6.16 5.68 7.29
CA ILE A 163 4.99 4.84 7.50
C ILE A 163 4.11 4.89 6.25
N LEU A 164 3.84 3.72 5.68
CA LEU A 164 3.07 3.54 4.44
C LEU A 164 1.85 2.66 4.71
N ASP A 165 0.66 3.21 4.54
CA ASP A 165 -0.59 2.48 4.77
C ASP A 165 -1.22 2.11 3.42
N GLU A 166 -1.09 0.85 3.03
CA GLU A 166 -1.54 0.29 1.76
C GLU A 166 -1.12 1.14 0.53
N PRO A 167 0.18 1.44 0.38
CA PRO A 167 0.63 2.45 -0.57
C PRO A 167 0.42 2.07 -2.03
N THR A 168 0.15 0.82 -2.35
CA THR A 168 0.03 0.32 -3.73
C THR A 168 -1.36 -0.19 -4.09
N THR A 169 -2.34 -0.03 -3.19
CA THR A 169 -3.74 -0.40 -3.45
C THR A 169 -4.30 0.41 -4.63
N GLY A 170 -4.85 -0.30 -5.63
CA GLY A 170 -5.35 0.30 -6.87
C GLY A 170 -4.26 0.71 -7.89
N VAL A 171 -3.00 0.35 -7.65
CA VAL A 171 -1.88 0.56 -8.58
C VAL A 171 -1.64 -0.69 -9.42
N ASP A 172 -1.38 -0.51 -10.71
CA ASP A 172 -1.08 -1.63 -11.61
C ASP A 172 0.24 -2.34 -11.25
N PRO A 173 0.42 -3.63 -11.62
CA PRO A 173 1.58 -4.43 -11.20
C PRO A 173 2.94 -3.82 -11.58
N LEU A 174 3.06 -3.20 -12.75
CA LEU A 174 4.32 -2.59 -13.20
C LEU A 174 4.65 -1.32 -12.39
N SER A 175 3.64 -0.48 -12.14
CA SER A 175 3.79 0.72 -11.31
C SER A 175 4.06 0.36 -9.85
N ARG A 176 3.46 -0.72 -9.34
CA ARG A 176 3.70 -1.28 -8.01
C ARG A 176 5.17 -1.72 -7.85
N LYS A 177 5.68 -2.52 -8.79
CA LYS A 177 7.09 -2.93 -8.77
C LYS A 177 8.01 -1.72 -8.75
N ARG A 178 7.79 -0.74 -9.63
CA ARG A 178 8.61 0.49 -9.70
C ARG A 178 8.54 1.32 -8.41
N PHE A 179 7.39 1.32 -7.73
CA PHE A 179 7.23 2.01 -6.44
C PHE A 179 8.12 1.37 -5.37
N TRP A 180 8.12 0.03 -5.26
CA TRP A 180 8.94 -0.67 -4.28
C TRP A 180 10.44 -0.57 -4.60
N ASP A 181 10.83 -0.66 -5.86
CA ASP A 181 12.23 -0.46 -6.28
C ASP A 181 12.71 0.96 -5.93
N LEU A 182 11.83 1.96 -6.00
CA LEU A 182 12.10 3.33 -5.56
C LEU A 182 12.30 3.41 -4.03
N ILE A 183 11.42 2.79 -3.24
CA ILE A 183 11.58 2.74 -1.77
C ILE A 183 12.89 2.10 -1.39
N ASP A 184 13.27 0.97 -2.00
CA ASP A 184 14.52 0.28 -1.73
C ASP A 184 15.75 1.16 -2.07
N ASN A 185 15.68 1.94 -3.16
CA ASN A 185 16.73 2.89 -3.52
C ASN A 185 16.87 4.03 -2.50
N ILE A 186 15.75 4.58 -2.05
CA ILE A 186 15.72 5.67 -1.05
C ILE A 186 16.28 5.15 0.29
N ARG A 187 15.86 3.95 0.74
CA ARG A 187 16.40 3.33 1.97
C ARG A 187 17.91 3.19 1.93
N ARG A 188 18.45 2.70 0.80
CA ARG A 188 19.91 2.53 0.64
C ARG A 188 20.68 3.86 0.73
N GLN A 189 20.05 4.96 0.31
CA GLN A 189 20.67 6.30 0.38
C GLN A 189 20.47 6.99 1.73
N SER A 190 19.48 6.58 2.52
CA SER A 190 19.12 7.15 3.81
C SER A 190 19.49 6.18 4.92
N ALA A 191 20.78 6.21 5.33
CA ALA A 191 21.31 5.29 6.34
C ALA A 191 20.47 5.33 7.63
N GLY A 192 19.88 4.18 8.00
CA GLY A 192 19.14 4.02 9.25
C GLY A 192 17.66 4.37 9.21
N MET A 193 17.09 4.79 8.08
CA MET A 193 15.65 5.02 7.95
C MET A 193 14.87 3.71 8.13
N SER A 194 13.95 3.70 9.09
CA SER A 194 12.99 2.60 9.29
C SER A 194 11.75 2.80 8.41
N VAL A 195 11.20 1.71 7.89
CA VAL A 195 9.97 1.76 7.08
C VAL A 195 8.94 0.80 7.66
N LEU A 196 7.75 1.27 8.00
CA LEU A 196 6.61 0.45 8.39
C LEU A 196 5.57 0.48 7.28
N VAL A 197 5.10 -0.69 6.87
CA VAL A 197 4.15 -0.84 5.76
C VAL A 197 2.96 -1.67 6.21
N ALA A 198 1.74 -1.19 6.03
CA ALA A 198 0.57 -2.07 6.05
C ALA A 198 0.25 -2.51 4.62
N THR A 199 0.00 -3.79 4.42
CA THR A 199 -0.43 -4.36 3.14
C THR A 199 -1.34 -5.57 3.34
N ALA A 200 -2.28 -5.76 2.42
CA ALA A 200 -3.02 -7.01 2.26
C ALA A 200 -2.41 -7.93 1.19
N TYR A 201 -1.38 -7.47 0.48
CA TYR A 201 -0.74 -8.22 -0.60
C TYR A 201 0.47 -9.01 -0.08
N MET A 202 0.33 -10.35 0.04
CA MET A 202 1.40 -11.21 0.54
C MET A 202 2.62 -11.24 -0.38
N GLU A 203 2.43 -11.09 -1.71
CA GLU A 203 3.52 -10.95 -2.67
C GLU A 203 4.45 -9.75 -2.37
N GLU A 204 3.92 -8.66 -1.83
CA GLU A 204 4.73 -7.51 -1.42
C GLU A 204 5.49 -7.80 -0.14
N ALA A 205 4.85 -8.52 0.79
CA ALA A 205 5.41 -8.86 2.09
C ALA A 205 6.66 -9.75 2.00
N GLU A 206 6.81 -10.54 0.93
CA GLU A 206 8.03 -11.32 0.66
C GLU A 206 9.30 -10.47 0.53
N ARG A 207 9.18 -9.17 0.27
CA ARG A 207 10.30 -8.23 0.13
C ARG A 207 10.74 -7.60 1.45
N TYR A 208 9.95 -7.73 2.52
CA TYR A 208 10.20 -7.03 3.77
C TYR A 208 11.17 -7.80 4.64
N ASP A 209 11.90 -7.06 5.47
CA ASP A 209 12.91 -7.65 6.35
C ASP A 209 12.25 -8.40 7.53
N TRP A 210 11.09 -7.88 7.99
CA TRP A 210 10.35 -8.39 9.15
C TRP A 210 8.84 -8.22 8.93
N LEU A 211 8.05 -9.16 9.44
CA LEU A 211 6.60 -9.17 9.33
C LEU A 211 5.93 -9.24 10.69
N VAL A 212 4.77 -8.62 10.79
CA VAL A 212 3.81 -8.70 11.88
C VAL A 212 2.48 -9.18 11.29
N ALA A 213 2.13 -10.44 11.51
CA ALA A 213 0.85 -11.00 11.08
C ALA A 213 -0.24 -10.60 12.08
N MET A 214 -1.32 -10.02 11.60
CA MET A 214 -2.42 -9.51 12.43
C MET A 214 -3.77 -10.07 12.00
N ASP A 215 -4.60 -10.43 12.98
CA ASP A 215 -6.02 -10.73 12.78
C ASP A 215 -6.83 -10.26 13.99
N ALA A 216 -8.07 -9.79 13.75
CA ALA A 216 -9.03 -9.37 14.77
C ALA A 216 -8.44 -8.48 15.88
N GLY A 217 -7.58 -7.52 15.50
CA GLY A 217 -6.94 -6.59 16.43
C GLY A 217 -5.82 -7.17 17.28
N LYS A 218 -5.31 -8.37 16.95
CA LYS A 218 -4.24 -9.07 17.67
C LYS A 218 -3.07 -9.38 16.75
N VAL A 219 -1.88 -9.54 17.34
CA VAL A 219 -0.71 -10.10 16.66
C VAL A 219 -0.79 -11.62 16.74
N LEU A 220 -0.69 -12.28 15.59
CA LEU A 220 -0.66 -13.74 15.49
C LEU A 220 0.77 -14.27 15.58
N ALA A 221 1.68 -13.66 14.82
CA ALA A 221 3.08 -14.04 14.76
C ALA A 221 3.94 -12.87 14.26
N THR A 222 5.24 -12.95 14.54
CA THR A 222 6.25 -12.02 14.02
C THR A 222 7.49 -12.77 13.58
N GLY A 223 8.18 -12.27 12.57
CA GLY A 223 9.41 -12.87 12.05
C GLY A 223 9.70 -12.41 10.64
N SER A 224 10.83 -12.82 10.08
CA SER A 224 11.10 -12.68 8.66
C SER A 224 10.13 -13.53 7.83
N PRO A 225 9.94 -13.25 6.53
CA PRO A 225 9.14 -14.09 5.65
C PRO A 225 9.53 -15.57 5.70
N ALA A 226 10.84 -15.85 5.77
CA ALA A 226 11.36 -17.22 5.83
C ALA A 226 11.03 -17.91 7.17
N GLU A 227 11.14 -17.21 8.29
CA GLU A 227 10.81 -17.72 9.62
C GLU A 227 9.33 -18.06 9.74
N LEU A 228 8.43 -17.19 9.21
CA LEU A 228 6.99 -17.44 9.23
C LEU A 228 6.61 -18.68 8.40
N ARG A 229 7.20 -18.84 7.20
CA ARG A 229 7.00 -20.06 6.40
C ARG A 229 7.54 -21.31 7.10
N GLN A 230 8.71 -21.23 7.71
CA GLN A 230 9.28 -22.34 8.45
C GLN A 230 8.42 -22.72 9.67
N GLN A 231 7.93 -21.74 10.43
CA GLN A 231 7.07 -21.95 11.59
C GLN A 231 5.76 -22.66 11.23
N THR A 232 5.21 -22.37 10.05
CA THR A 232 3.93 -22.92 9.59
C THR A 232 4.09 -24.16 8.71
N GLY A 233 5.29 -24.46 8.25
CA GLY A 233 5.56 -25.58 7.34
C GLY A 233 4.98 -25.37 5.93
N THR A 234 4.91 -24.12 5.46
CA THR A 234 4.32 -23.74 4.17
C THR A 234 5.36 -23.18 3.21
N ASP A 235 5.05 -23.19 1.90
CA ASP A 235 5.97 -22.73 0.85
C ASP A 235 5.83 -21.24 0.51
N ASN A 236 4.68 -20.63 0.85
CA ASN A 236 4.37 -19.23 0.55
C ASN A 236 3.74 -18.51 1.75
N LEU A 237 3.68 -17.18 1.71
CA LEU A 237 3.15 -16.36 2.81
C LEU A 237 1.62 -16.39 2.90
N ASP A 238 0.90 -16.63 1.81
CA ASP A 238 -0.57 -16.75 1.84
C ASP A 238 -0.97 -17.95 2.68
N ASP A 239 -0.39 -19.13 2.38
CA ASP A 239 -0.63 -20.35 3.17
C ASP A 239 -0.11 -20.22 4.60
N ALA A 240 1.04 -19.55 4.80
CA ALA A 240 1.59 -19.27 6.12
C ALA A 240 0.61 -18.44 6.96
N PHE A 241 0.05 -17.37 6.38
CA PHE A 241 -0.93 -16.53 7.06
C PHE A 241 -2.19 -17.33 7.44
N ILE A 242 -2.73 -18.12 6.51
CA ILE A 242 -3.89 -18.99 6.79
C ILE A 242 -3.60 -19.98 7.91
N ALA A 243 -2.40 -20.57 7.93
CA ALA A 243 -1.99 -21.50 8.98
C ALA A 243 -1.85 -20.84 10.37
N LEU A 244 -1.57 -19.53 10.43
CA LEU A 244 -1.49 -18.76 11.68
C LEU A 244 -2.86 -18.36 12.23
N LEU A 245 -3.94 -18.41 11.42
CA LEU A 245 -5.28 -18.07 11.89
C LEU A 245 -5.79 -19.08 12.95
N PRO A 246 -6.60 -18.64 13.92
CA PRO A 246 -7.31 -19.53 14.83
C PRO A 246 -8.19 -20.54 14.07
N ASP A 247 -8.33 -21.77 14.59
CA ASP A 247 -9.06 -22.86 13.92
C ASP A 247 -10.47 -22.48 13.49
N SER A 248 -11.20 -21.72 14.33
CA SER A 248 -12.54 -21.23 14.03
C SER A 248 -12.62 -20.29 12.82
N ARG A 249 -11.56 -19.53 12.56
CA ARG A 249 -11.44 -18.64 11.39
C ARG A 249 -10.97 -19.42 10.18
N ARG A 250 -10.04 -20.34 10.36
CA ARG A 250 -9.52 -21.21 9.31
C ARG A 250 -10.62 -22.05 8.68
N GLU A 251 -11.54 -22.60 9.47
CA GLU A 251 -12.70 -23.34 8.98
C GLU A 251 -13.67 -22.45 8.18
N GLN A 252 -13.83 -21.19 8.55
CA GLN A 252 -14.65 -20.24 7.78
C GLN A 252 -14.02 -19.85 6.43
N GLU A 253 -12.72 -19.70 6.37
CA GLU A 253 -11.98 -19.35 5.13
C GLU A 253 -11.83 -20.58 4.21
N LEU A 254 -11.56 -21.76 4.76
CA LEU A 254 -11.43 -23.01 4.01
C LEU A 254 -12.78 -23.72 3.79
N GLY A 255 -13.81 -23.36 4.58
CA GLY A 255 -15.14 -24.00 4.56
C GLY A 255 -16.07 -23.57 3.41
N VAL A 256 -15.63 -22.71 2.51
CA VAL A 256 -16.19 -22.68 1.16
C VAL A 256 -15.53 -23.83 0.40
N PRO A 257 -16.20 -24.95 0.15
CA PRO A 257 -15.64 -25.95 -0.74
C PRO A 257 -15.46 -25.24 -2.09
N VAL A 258 -14.25 -24.82 -2.38
CA VAL A 258 -13.86 -24.66 -3.78
C VAL A 258 -14.01 -26.06 -4.30
N SER A 259 -15.20 -26.32 -4.84
CA SER A 259 -15.47 -27.56 -5.56
C SER A 259 -14.35 -27.64 -6.59
N ALA A 260 -13.38 -28.53 -6.33
CA ALA A 260 -12.28 -28.85 -7.23
C ALA A 260 -12.79 -29.54 -8.50
N GLN A 261 -14.03 -29.27 -8.88
CA GLN A 261 -14.76 -29.68 -10.05
C GLN A 261 -15.18 -28.52 -10.94
N ALA A 262 -14.38 -27.46 -10.98
CA ALA A 262 -14.19 -26.82 -12.28
C ALA A 262 -13.16 -27.65 -13.09
N ALA A 263 -13.39 -28.95 -13.14
CA ALA A 263 -12.93 -29.75 -14.27
C ALA A 263 -13.47 -29.00 -15.49
N ALA A 264 -12.56 -28.53 -16.34
CA ALA A 264 -12.88 -27.93 -17.61
C ALA A 264 -14.02 -28.75 -18.25
N SER A 265 -15.23 -28.25 -18.14
CA SER A 265 -16.32 -28.77 -18.95
C SER A 265 -15.84 -28.58 -20.38
N PRO A 266 -15.72 -29.62 -21.21
CA PRO A 266 -15.28 -29.44 -22.57
C PRO A 266 -16.23 -28.39 -23.17
N THR A 267 -15.69 -27.28 -23.61
CA THR A 267 -16.44 -26.24 -24.31
C THR A 267 -17.12 -26.94 -25.46
N PRO A 268 -18.45 -26.96 -25.59
CA PRO A 268 -19.09 -27.57 -26.73
C PRO A 268 -18.61 -26.82 -27.97
N GLU A 269 -17.98 -27.52 -28.91
CA GLU A 269 -17.39 -26.96 -30.14
C GLU A 269 -18.35 -26.13 -31.00
N ASN A 270 -19.62 -25.97 -30.56
CA ASN A 270 -20.70 -25.25 -31.27
C ASN A 270 -21.49 -24.30 -30.38
N SER A 271 -20.91 -23.75 -29.31
CA SER A 271 -21.62 -22.76 -28.51
C SER A 271 -21.52 -21.35 -29.11
N THR A 272 -22.64 -20.70 -29.36
CA THR A 272 -22.69 -19.29 -29.74
C THR A 272 -21.93 -18.47 -28.71
N PRO A 273 -20.91 -17.65 -29.09
CA PRO A 273 -20.15 -16.85 -28.15
C PRO A 273 -21.06 -15.85 -27.42
N ALA A 274 -20.73 -15.56 -26.17
CA ALA A 274 -21.46 -14.54 -25.39
C ALA A 274 -21.18 -13.13 -25.92
N ILE A 275 -19.94 -12.88 -26.32
CA ILE A 275 -19.50 -11.58 -26.86
C ILE A 275 -18.51 -11.84 -27.99
N VAL A 276 -18.69 -11.13 -29.11
CA VAL A 276 -17.71 -11.03 -30.19
C VAL A 276 -17.38 -9.55 -30.37
N ALA A 277 -16.13 -9.19 -30.27
CA ALA A 277 -15.62 -7.85 -30.54
C ALA A 277 -14.67 -7.94 -31.73
N GLU A 278 -14.91 -7.12 -32.75
CA GLU A 278 -14.10 -7.04 -33.96
C GLU A 278 -13.66 -5.59 -34.19
N ASN A 279 -12.34 -5.39 -34.27
CA ASN A 279 -11.72 -4.09 -34.58
C ASN A 279 -12.24 -2.95 -33.69
N LEU A 280 -12.48 -3.24 -32.40
CA LEU A 280 -13.08 -2.32 -31.45
C LEU A 280 -12.17 -1.11 -31.25
N THR A 281 -12.67 0.08 -31.59
CA THR A 281 -11.91 1.33 -31.52
C THR A 281 -12.77 2.43 -30.91
N LEU A 282 -12.24 3.14 -29.91
CA LEU A 282 -12.90 4.32 -29.32
C LEU A 282 -11.93 5.48 -29.17
N LYS A 283 -12.39 6.66 -29.60
CA LYS A 283 -11.66 7.93 -29.48
C LYS A 283 -12.45 8.96 -28.67
N PHE A 284 -11.74 9.68 -27.81
CA PHE A 284 -12.26 10.87 -27.13
C PHE A 284 -11.55 12.11 -27.70
N GLY A 285 -12.19 12.79 -28.64
CA GLY A 285 -11.56 13.85 -29.43
C GLY A 285 -10.33 13.31 -30.19
N SER A 286 -9.15 13.86 -29.95
CA SER A 286 -7.88 13.42 -30.55
C SER A 286 -7.24 12.22 -29.83
N PHE A 287 -7.72 11.84 -28.66
CA PHE A 287 -7.17 10.74 -27.87
C PHE A 287 -7.83 9.41 -28.22
N THR A 288 -7.05 8.41 -28.62
CA THR A 288 -7.54 7.05 -28.87
C THR A 288 -7.40 6.23 -27.59
N ALA A 289 -8.52 5.88 -26.96
CA ALA A 289 -8.57 5.13 -25.71
C ALA A 289 -8.50 3.61 -25.92
N VAL A 290 -9.11 3.13 -26.99
CA VAL A 290 -9.07 1.72 -27.44
C VAL A 290 -8.83 1.74 -28.93
N LYS A 291 -7.93 0.88 -29.44
CA LYS A 291 -7.59 0.83 -30.86
C LYS A 291 -7.50 -0.61 -31.34
N ASP A 292 -8.33 -0.95 -32.31
CA ASP A 292 -8.28 -2.18 -33.09
C ASP A 292 -8.18 -3.46 -32.24
N VAL A 293 -9.06 -3.58 -31.23
CA VAL A 293 -9.09 -4.71 -30.31
C VAL A 293 -10.15 -5.72 -30.76
N SER A 294 -9.74 -6.97 -30.99
CA SER A 294 -10.62 -8.08 -31.40
C SER A 294 -10.45 -9.25 -30.45
N PHE A 295 -11.56 -9.82 -29.98
CA PHE A 295 -11.59 -11.01 -29.13
C PHE A 295 -12.99 -11.62 -29.11
N THR A 296 -13.05 -12.88 -28.67
CA THR A 296 -14.32 -13.61 -28.49
C THR A 296 -14.38 -14.15 -27.07
N ILE A 297 -15.52 -13.98 -26.41
CA ILE A 297 -15.78 -14.52 -25.07
C ILE A 297 -16.82 -15.65 -25.21
N PRO A 298 -16.46 -16.89 -24.91
CA PRO A 298 -17.41 -18.01 -24.90
C PRO A 298 -18.48 -17.82 -23.82
N LYS A 299 -19.64 -18.44 -24.06
CA LYS A 299 -20.74 -18.41 -23.08
C LYS A 299 -20.38 -19.27 -21.85
N GLY A 300 -20.56 -18.70 -20.64
CA GLY A 300 -20.34 -19.41 -19.39
C GLY A 300 -18.90 -19.35 -18.87
N GLU A 301 -18.00 -18.65 -19.54
CA GLU A 301 -16.61 -18.46 -19.10
C GLU A 301 -16.42 -17.16 -18.29
N ILE A 302 -15.45 -17.20 -17.37
CA ILE A 302 -14.94 -16.00 -16.68
C ILE A 302 -13.79 -15.45 -17.51
N PHE A 303 -13.96 -14.25 -18.07
CA PHE A 303 -12.96 -13.61 -18.91
C PHE A 303 -12.32 -12.43 -18.18
N GLY A 304 -10.99 -12.39 -18.08
CA GLY A 304 -10.23 -11.36 -17.39
C GLY A 304 -9.51 -10.40 -18.34
N PHE A 305 -9.72 -9.07 -18.16
CA PHE A 305 -8.93 -8.05 -18.83
C PHE A 305 -7.72 -7.67 -17.96
N LEU A 306 -6.51 -8.02 -18.39
CA LEU A 306 -5.25 -7.69 -17.73
C LEU A 306 -4.53 -6.55 -18.45
N GLY A 307 -3.78 -5.74 -17.72
CA GLY A 307 -2.96 -4.66 -18.27
C GLY A 307 -2.75 -3.49 -17.32
N SER A 308 -1.84 -2.59 -17.69
CA SER A 308 -1.51 -1.38 -16.92
C SER A 308 -2.70 -0.43 -16.77
N ASN A 309 -2.64 0.47 -15.77
CA ASN A 309 -3.65 1.50 -15.61
C ASN A 309 -3.62 2.46 -16.80
N GLY A 310 -4.80 2.83 -17.31
CA GLY A 310 -4.92 3.70 -18.49
C GLY A 310 -4.81 3.00 -19.85
N CYS A 311 -4.60 1.66 -19.91
CA CYS A 311 -4.52 0.92 -21.19
C CYS A 311 -5.88 0.65 -21.87
N GLY A 312 -6.99 1.21 -21.35
CA GLY A 312 -8.31 1.10 -21.99
C GLY A 312 -9.23 -0.01 -21.45
N LYS A 313 -8.84 -0.81 -20.43
CA LYS A 313 -9.66 -1.91 -19.89
C LYS A 313 -11.10 -1.48 -19.53
N THR A 314 -11.23 -0.47 -18.69
CA THR A 314 -12.54 0.05 -18.27
C THR A 314 -13.35 0.62 -19.43
N THR A 315 -12.67 1.25 -20.40
CA THR A 315 -13.30 1.75 -21.62
C THR A 315 -13.85 0.59 -22.47
N THR A 316 -13.03 -0.45 -22.68
CA THR A 316 -13.47 -1.67 -23.37
C THR A 316 -14.67 -2.31 -22.69
N MET A 317 -14.62 -2.51 -21.36
CA MET A 317 -15.75 -3.07 -20.61
C MET A 317 -17.03 -2.22 -20.76
N LYS A 318 -16.93 -0.89 -20.72
CA LYS A 318 -18.08 0.00 -20.92
C LYS A 318 -18.65 -0.08 -22.34
N MET A 319 -17.79 -0.26 -23.35
CA MET A 319 -18.25 -0.47 -24.74
C MET A 319 -19.01 -1.79 -24.87
N LEU A 320 -18.51 -2.88 -24.25
CA LEU A 320 -19.17 -4.19 -24.28
C LEU A 320 -20.53 -4.20 -23.57
N THR A 321 -20.71 -3.35 -22.57
CA THR A 321 -21.96 -3.24 -21.79
C THR A 321 -22.90 -2.16 -22.30
N GLY A 322 -22.55 -1.49 -23.42
CA GLY A 322 -23.39 -0.43 -24.00
C GLY A 322 -23.45 0.88 -23.18
N LEU A 323 -22.47 1.09 -22.30
CA LEU A 323 -22.33 2.33 -21.50
C LEU A 323 -21.48 3.40 -22.22
N LEU A 324 -20.86 3.05 -23.34
CA LEU A 324 -20.11 3.91 -24.26
C LEU A 324 -20.36 3.48 -25.69
#